data_e266c8230e1944110d021f8676c9408f
#
_entry.id   e266c8230e1944110d021f8676c9408f
#
_cell.length_a   1.000
_cell.length_b   1.000
_cell.length_c   1.000
_cell.angle_alpha   90.00
_cell.angle_beta   90.00
_cell.angle_gamma   90.00
#
_symmetry.space_group_name_H-M   'P 1'
#
loop_
_entity.id
_entity.type
_entity.pdbx_description
1 polymer ?
#
loop_
_entity_poly.entity_id
_entity_poly.type
_entity_poly.pdbx_seq_one_letter_code
_entity_poly.pdbx_strand_id
1 'polypeptide(L)'
;MMRPPVEVAYKEELKALSENDKGKKPIGWRLSPKAVRTFILGSREPLSYSGGTVEIKKKYFGNDALIERCIVTLAGNRGLMLVGEPGTAKSMLSELLSAAVSGVSTNTIQGTAGTTEDMIKYSWNYAMLLDRGPVREALVPSPLYVGMEKGIITRFEEITRTPAQIQDSLISVLSDKVLNVPELGDGGLLFAAQGFNVIGTANTRDKGVNEMSSALKRRFNFETVSPVREAALERQIIIQEVRKLAKENSIELEVDEKACEVLASTYHELREGVSSMGHRIDKPNAVMSTAEAVSVFYQTMMSAYYYGDGSIKMDALVSNFVGAVVKENSDDLPKVRSYFQSVIKDKSMREGGIWTEYYEARKYLG
;
A
#
# COMPACT_ATOMS: atom_id res chain seq x y z
N MET A 1 10.30 5.90 16.07
CA MET A 1 10.33 5.80 14.58
C MET A 1 8.90 5.94 14.12
N MET A 2 8.57 6.98 13.35
CA MET A 2 7.17 7.29 12.98
C MET A 2 6.48 6.18 12.19
N ARG A 3 7.18 5.56 11.23
CA ARG A 3 6.68 4.41 10.46
C ARG A 3 7.79 3.36 10.39
N PRO A 4 7.81 2.39 11.31
CA PRO A 4 8.81 1.33 11.26
C PRO A 4 8.60 0.45 10.01
N PRO A 5 9.68 -0.09 9.41
CA PRO A 5 9.56 -1.12 8.39
C PRO A 5 8.73 -2.32 8.89
N VAL A 6 8.09 -3.03 7.95
CA VAL A 6 7.19 -4.14 8.29
C VAL A 6 7.88 -5.21 9.15
N GLU A 7 9.13 -5.56 8.81
CA GLU A 7 9.93 -6.54 9.56
C GLU A 7 10.26 -6.11 10.99
N VAL A 8 10.21 -4.80 11.26
CA VAL A 8 10.36 -4.24 12.63
C VAL A 8 9.01 -4.16 13.34
N ALA A 9 7.97 -3.66 12.64
CA ALA A 9 6.63 -3.50 13.19
C ALA A 9 6.00 -4.84 13.61
N TYR A 10 6.27 -5.91 12.84
CA TYR A 10 5.73 -7.26 13.07
C TYR A 10 6.81 -8.27 13.44
N LYS A 11 7.87 -7.84 14.11
CA LYS A 11 9.03 -8.65 14.47
C LYS A 11 8.65 -9.93 15.21
N GLU A 12 7.75 -9.84 16.18
CA GLU A 12 7.32 -10.98 16.99
C GLU A 12 6.51 -12.00 16.18
N GLU A 13 5.60 -11.52 15.32
CA GLU A 13 4.82 -12.37 14.44
C GLU A 13 5.72 -13.11 13.42
N LEU A 14 6.65 -12.40 12.79
CA LEU A 14 7.61 -13.00 11.84
C LEU A 14 8.53 -14.01 12.52
N LYS A 15 8.96 -13.74 13.76
CA LYS A 15 9.76 -14.65 14.56
C LYS A 15 8.98 -15.92 14.92
N ALA A 16 7.75 -15.77 15.43
CA ALA A 16 6.87 -16.89 15.77
C ALA A 16 6.59 -17.76 14.54
N LEU A 17 6.31 -17.13 13.39
CA LEU A 17 6.13 -17.87 12.14
C LEU A 17 7.41 -18.63 11.74
N SER A 18 8.57 -18.00 11.83
CA SER A 18 9.84 -18.64 11.46
C SER A 18 10.16 -19.85 12.33
N GLU A 19 9.89 -19.80 13.63
CA GLU A 19 10.12 -20.90 14.56
C GLU A 19 9.12 -22.06 14.36
N ASN A 20 7.91 -21.77 13.90
CA ASN A 20 6.86 -22.77 13.66
C ASN A 20 6.79 -23.26 12.21
N ASP A 21 7.57 -22.70 11.30
CA ASP A 21 7.50 -22.98 9.87
C ASP A 21 8.18 -24.30 9.49
N LYS A 22 7.37 -25.34 9.33
CA LYS A 22 7.78 -26.65 8.82
C LYS A 22 7.53 -26.85 7.32
N GLY A 23 7.11 -25.75 6.63
CA GLY A 23 6.81 -25.80 5.20
C GLY A 23 8.06 -25.89 4.31
N LYS A 24 7.88 -26.38 3.08
CA LYS A 24 8.92 -26.31 2.05
C LYS A 24 9.16 -24.85 1.68
N LYS A 25 10.41 -24.39 1.73
CA LYS A 25 10.82 -23.02 1.41
C LYS A 25 11.47 -22.97 0.03
N PRO A 26 11.08 -22.02 -0.84
CA PRO A 26 11.92 -21.69 -1.99
C PRO A 26 13.30 -21.24 -1.51
N ILE A 27 14.34 -21.52 -2.31
CA ILE A 27 15.71 -21.14 -1.95
C ILE A 27 15.80 -19.61 -1.83
N GLY A 28 16.45 -19.13 -0.79
CA GLY A 28 16.60 -17.71 -0.49
C GLY A 28 15.43 -17.08 0.29
N TRP A 29 14.32 -17.81 0.51
CA TRP A 29 13.19 -17.29 1.27
C TRP A 29 13.35 -17.45 2.79
N ARG A 30 12.90 -16.46 3.54
CA ARG A 30 12.84 -16.53 5.02
C ARG A 30 11.75 -17.46 5.52
N LEU A 31 10.54 -17.36 4.92
CA LEU A 31 9.36 -18.12 5.29
C LEU A 31 8.88 -18.98 4.11
N SER A 32 8.26 -20.12 4.42
CA SER A 32 7.57 -20.92 3.40
C SER A 32 6.34 -20.19 2.84
N PRO A 33 5.86 -20.53 1.64
CA PRO A 33 4.64 -19.97 1.07
C PRO A 33 3.44 -20.02 2.02
N LYS A 34 3.30 -21.09 2.81
CA LYS A 34 2.25 -21.23 3.82
C LYS A 34 2.41 -20.21 4.95
N ALA A 35 3.62 -20.04 5.46
CA ALA A 35 3.90 -19.08 6.52
C ALA A 35 3.77 -17.62 6.03
N VAL A 36 4.19 -17.31 4.79
CA VAL A 36 3.95 -16.01 4.15
C VAL A 36 2.45 -15.72 4.06
N ARG A 37 1.65 -16.71 3.62
CA ARG A 37 0.18 -16.59 3.59
C ARG A 37 -0.38 -16.31 4.98
N THR A 38 0.04 -17.07 5.99
CA THR A 38 -0.41 -16.89 7.37
C THR A 38 -0.03 -15.51 7.91
N PHE A 39 1.16 -15.00 7.59
CA PHE A 39 1.58 -13.66 7.98
C PHE A 39 0.63 -12.57 7.46
N ILE A 40 0.13 -12.72 6.24
CA ILE A 40 -0.72 -11.72 5.58
C ILE A 40 -2.20 -11.90 5.96
N LEU A 41 -2.69 -13.13 5.99
CA LEU A 41 -4.11 -13.44 6.16
C LEU A 41 -4.50 -13.77 7.62
N GLY A 42 -3.52 -13.88 8.50
CA GLY A 42 -3.73 -14.20 9.92
C GLY A 42 -3.69 -15.69 10.22
N SER A 43 -3.50 -16.02 11.48
CA SER A 43 -3.58 -17.39 12.02
C SER A 43 -4.95 -17.64 12.65
N ARG A 44 -5.38 -18.90 12.67
CA ARG A 44 -6.62 -19.30 13.36
C ARG A 44 -6.45 -19.30 14.87
N GLU A 45 -5.25 -19.63 15.33
CA GLU A 45 -4.87 -19.73 16.73
C GLU A 45 -3.57 -18.97 16.97
N PRO A 46 -3.34 -18.47 18.19
CA PRO A 46 -2.06 -17.89 18.56
C PRO A 46 -0.92 -18.89 18.44
N LEU A 47 0.26 -18.42 18.02
CA LEU A 47 1.46 -19.22 17.87
C LEU A 47 2.38 -19.03 19.09
N SER A 48 2.83 -20.14 19.68
CA SER A 48 3.86 -20.12 20.72
C SER A 48 5.25 -20.09 20.07
N TYR A 49 6.13 -19.28 20.66
CA TYR A 49 7.51 -19.13 20.19
C TYR A 49 8.43 -18.78 21.38
N SER A 50 9.72 -18.67 21.15
CA SER A 50 10.73 -18.38 22.20
C SER A 50 10.49 -17.07 22.98
N GLY A 51 9.70 -16.14 22.45
CA GLY A 51 9.32 -14.88 23.11
C GLY A 51 7.95 -14.89 23.80
N GLY A 52 7.23 -16.02 23.80
CA GLY A 52 5.89 -16.15 24.38
C GLY A 52 4.84 -16.67 23.40
N THR A 53 3.67 -16.05 23.38
CA THR A 53 2.58 -16.40 22.47
C THR A 53 2.09 -15.15 21.75
N VAL A 54 1.90 -15.24 20.43
CA VAL A 54 1.43 -14.13 19.61
C VAL A 54 0.35 -14.59 18.63
N GLU A 55 -0.68 -13.76 18.46
CA GLU A 55 -1.70 -13.93 17.42
C GLU A 55 -1.22 -13.25 16.14
N ILE A 56 -1.23 -13.98 15.03
CA ILE A 56 -0.97 -13.39 13.71
C ILE A 56 -2.25 -12.76 13.21
N LYS A 57 -2.32 -11.43 13.27
CA LYS A 57 -3.50 -10.70 12.83
C LYS A 57 -3.59 -10.60 11.31
N LYS A 58 -4.81 -10.63 10.78
CA LYS A 58 -5.07 -10.38 9.35
C LYS A 58 -4.67 -8.95 8.99
N LYS A 59 -3.86 -8.78 7.94
CA LYS A 59 -3.33 -7.50 7.47
C LYS A 59 -3.87 -7.08 6.10
N TYR A 60 -4.29 -8.05 5.30
CA TYR A 60 -4.90 -7.79 4.01
C TYR A 60 -6.35 -8.25 4.00
N PHE A 61 -7.24 -7.32 3.65
CA PHE A 61 -8.69 -7.53 3.60
C PHE A 61 -9.16 -7.47 2.14
N GLY A 62 -9.36 -8.63 1.55
CA GLY A 62 -9.76 -8.76 0.15
C GLY A 62 -9.82 -10.22 -0.27
N ASN A 63 -9.51 -10.50 -1.52
CA ASN A 63 -9.52 -11.85 -2.06
C ASN A 63 -8.27 -12.63 -1.59
N ASP A 64 -8.45 -13.59 -0.70
CA ASP A 64 -7.37 -14.44 -0.17
C ASP A 64 -6.62 -15.20 -1.29
N ALA A 65 -7.33 -15.61 -2.37
CA ALA A 65 -6.71 -16.28 -3.51
C ALA A 65 -5.74 -15.37 -4.29
N LEU A 66 -5.91 -14.04 -4.23
CA LEU A 66 -4.95 -13.08 -4.78
C LEU A 66 -3.61 -13.20 -4.06
N ILE A 67 -3.62 -13.29 -2.74
CA ILE A 67 -2.41 -13.45 -1.94
C ILE A 67 -1.67 -14.73 -2.31
N GLU A 68 -2.40 -15.83 -2.47
CA GLU A 68 -1.81 -17.12 -2.88
C GLU A 68 -1.15 -17.02 -4.26
N ARG A 69 -1.80 -16.38 -5.24
CA ARG A 69 -1.22 -16.18 -6.57
C ARG A 69 0.01 -15.25 -6.55
N CYS A 70 -0.01 -14.19 -5.74
CA CYS A 70 1.16 -13.34 -5.53
C CYS A 70 2.35 -14.15 -5.00
N ILE A 71 2.12 -14.98 -3.98
CA ILE A 71 3.15 -15.83 -3.37
C ILE A 71 3.70 -16.82 -4.39
N VAL A 72 2.84 -17.51 -5.15
CA VAL A 72 3.26 -18.46 -6.20
C VAL A 72 4.04 -17.75 -7.31
N THR A 73 3.62 -16.55 -7.71
CA THR A 73 4.36 -15.75 -8.70
C THR A 73 5.76 -15.43 -8.21
N LEU A 74 5.92 -15.01 -6.96
CA LEU A 74 7.23 -14.68 -6.38
C LEU A 74 8.13 -15.90 -6.23
N ALA A 75 7.56 -17.09 -6.03
CA ALA A 75 8.31 -18.35 -6.01
C ALA A 75 8.73 -18.82 -7.43
N GLY A 76 8.18 -18.20 -8.46
CA GLY A 76 8.49 -18.48 -9.86
C GLY A 76 9.59 -17.58 -10.41
N ASN A 77 9.66 -17.51 -11.73
CA ASN A 77 10.68 -16.77 -12.49
C ASN A 77 10.24 -15.41 -13.01
N ARG A 78 8.94 -15.05 -12.89
CA ARG A 78 8.40 -13.77 -13.31
C ARG A 78 8.32 -12.79 -12.14
N GLY A 79 8.42 -11.48 -12.44
CA GLY A 79 8.09 -10.44 -11.48
C GLY A 79 6.59 -10.42 -11.15
N LEU A 80 6.23 -9.85 -10.03
CA LEU A 80 4.84 -9.60 -9.63
C LEU A 80 4.48 -8.14 -9.93
N MET A 81 3.39 -7.89 -10.65
CA MET A 81 2.86 -6.55 -10.89
C MET A 81 1.51 -6.38 -10.18
N LEU A 82 1.48 -5.55 -9.15
CA LEU A 82 0.26 -5.18 -8.45
C LEU A 82 -0.36 -3.95 -9.11
N VAL A 83 -1.52 -4.11 -9.71
CA VAL A 83 -2.24 -3.00 -10.36
C VAL A 83 -3.56 -2.72 -9.63
N GLY A 84 -4.03 -1.49 -9.69
CA GLY A 84 -5.31 -1.12 -9.07
C GLY A 84 -5.45 0.39 -8.90
N GLU A 85 -6.57 0.81 -8.36
CA GLU A 85 -6.82 2.22 -8.08
C GLU A 85 -5.91 2.74 -6.95
N PRO A 86 -5.66 4.06 -6.87
CA PRO A 86 -4.99 4.65 -5.72
C PRO A 86 -5.68 4.26 -4.40
N GLY A 87 -4.91 4.04 -3.35
CA GLY A 87 -5.44 3.72 -2.02
C GLY A 87 -5.98 2.30 -1.82
N THR A 88 -5.74 1.37 -2.76
CA THR A 88 -6.15 -0.06 -2.64
C THR A 88 -5.13 -0.94 -1.90
N ALA A 89 -4.20 -0.35 -1.16
CA ALA A 89 -3.18 -1.05 -0.36
C ALA A 89 -2.13 -1.86 -1.16
N LYS A 90 -1.87 -1.54 -2.43
CA LYS A 90 -0.83 -2.19 -3.26
C LYS A 90 0.56 -2.11 -2.61
N SER A 91 0.97 -0.92 -2.19
CA SER A 91 2.28 -0.70 -1.55
C SER A 91 2.38 -1.41 -0.20
N MET A 92 1.30 -1.42 0.60
CA MET A 92 1.26 -2.20 1.84
C MET A 92 1.43 -3.70 1.57
N LEU A 93 0.74 -4.23 0.55
CA LEU A 93 0.86 -5.64 0.18
C LEU A 93 2.28 -5.97 -0.32
N SER A 94 2.91 -5.09 -1.11
CA SER A 94 4.29 -5.27 -1.55
C SER A 94 5.29 -5.27 -0.37
N GLU A 95 5.07 -4.40 0.63
CA GLU A 95 5.85 -4.37 1.87
C GLU A 95 5.71 -5.66 2.68
N LEU A 96 4.47 -6.14 2.88
CA LEU A 96 4.19 -7.37 3.63
C LEU A 96 4.83 -8.60 2.96
N LEU A 97 4.69 -8.73 1.63
CA LEU A 97 5.30 -9.81 0.86
C LEU A 97 6.82 -9.76 0.96
N SER A 98 7.43 -8.59 0.77
CA SER A 98 8.89 -8.42 0.83
C SER A 98 9.45 -8.74 2.21
N ALA A 99 8.82 -8.28 3.28
CA ALA A 99 9.22 -8.57 4.66
C ALA A 99 9.14 -10.08 4.96
N ALA A 100 8.04 -10.73 4.58
CA ALA A 100 7.83 -12.15 4.85
C ALA A 100 8.76 -13.07 4.01
N VAL A 101 9.02 -12.71 2.76
CA VAL A 101 9.87 -13.49 1.84
C VAL A 101 11.34 -13.24 2.09
N SER A 102 11.75 -11.97 2.13
CA SER A 102 13.16 -11.56 2.15
C SER A 102 13.65 -11.07 3.51
N GLY A 103 12.75 -10.80 4.45
CA GLY A 103 13.09 -10.20 5.75
C GLY A 103 13.40 -8.71 5.68
N VAL A 104 13.14 -8.06 4.54
CA VAL A 104 13.39 -6.63 4.29
C VAL A 104 12.27 -6.07 3.44
N SER A 105 11.63 -4.98 3.90
CA SER A 105 10.57 -4.28 3.16
C SER A 105 11.05 -2.94 2.57
N THR A 106 12.25 -2.51 2.90
CA THR A 106 12.76 -1.17 2.55
C THR A 106 13.58 -1.11 1.26
N ASN A 107 13.87 -2.26 0.63
CA ASN A 107 14.60 -2.29 -0.65
C ASN A 107 13.69 -1.84 -1.81
N THR A 108 13.57 -0.53 -1.99
CA THR A 108 12.52 0.10 -2.81
C THR A 108 13.09 1.15 -3.76
N ILE A 109 12.58 1.16 -5.00
CA ILE A 109 12.72 2.21 -5.99
C ILE A 109 11.35 2.90 -6.09
N GLN A 110 11.32 4.23 -5.98
CA GLN A 110 10.11 5.02 -6.21
C GLN A 110 10.12 5.57 -7.63
N GLY A 111 9.19 5.13 -8.46
CA GLY A 111 9.01 5.61 -9.83
C GLY A 111 8.50 7.04 -9.88
N THR A 112 9.14 7.88 -10.66
CA THR A 112 8.76 9.26 -10.94
C THR A 112 9.11 9.59 -12.39
N ALA A 113 8.61 10.73 -12.90
CA ALA A 113 8.99 11.22 -14.23
C ALA A 113 10.50 11.55 -14.34
N GLY A 114 11.16 11.82 -13.21
CA GLY A 114 12.61 12.10 -13.15
C GLY A 114 13.47 10.88 -12.84
N THR A 115 12.89 9.68 -12.76
CA THR A 115 13.68 8.45 -12.53
C THR A 115 14.60 8.18 -13.71
N THR A 116 15.87 7.95 -13.40
CA THR A 116 16.93 7.66 -14.39
C THR A 116 17.42 6.22 -14.25
N GLU A 117 18.18 5.74 -15.23
CA GLU A 117 18.66 4.35 -15.24
C GLU A 117 19.65 4.06 -14.11
N ASP A 118 20.47 5.02 -13.74
CA ASP A 118 21.42 4.92 -12.62
C ASP A 118 20.71 4.84 -11.25
N MET A 119 19.53 5.42 -11.09
CA MET A 119 18.72 5.23 -9.89
C MET A 119 18.16 3.79 -9.79
N ILE A 120 18.03 3.09 -10.92
CA ILE A 120 17.51 1.72 -10.96
C ILE A 120 18.64 0.69 -10.85
N LYS A 121 19.68 0.83 -11.67
CA LYS A 121 20.76 -0.17 -11.78
C LYS A 121 21.88 0.07 -10.76
N TYR A 122 22.63 1.13 -10.90
CA TYR A 122 23.74 1.55 -10.05
C TYR A 122 24.17 2.97 -10.43
N SER A 123 24.90 3.63 -9.56
CA SER A 123 25.56 4.89 -9.83
C SER A 123 27.03 4.83 -9.39
N TRP A 124 27.75 5.95 -9.54
CA TRP A 124 29.15 6.02 -9.17
C TRP A 124 29.40 7.09 -8.10
N ASN A 125 30.27 6.78 -7.15
CA ASN A 125 30.89 7.79 -6.32
C ASN A 125 31.95 8.53 -7.18
N TYR A 126 31.60 9.69 -7.69
CA TYR A 126 32.43 10.43 -8.64
C TYR A 126 33.79 10.82 -8.06
N ALA A 127 33.90 11.10 -6.77
CA ALA A 127 35.19 11.41 -6.13
C ALA A 127 36.13 10.19 -6.18
N MET A 128 35.63 9.00 -5.88
CA MET A 128 36.41 7.77 -5.98
C MET A 128 36.70 7.38 -7.44
N LEU A 129 35.75 7.60 -8.32
CA LEU A 129 35.90 7.32 -9.75
C LEU A 129 37.01 8.14 -10.37
N LEU A 130 37.14 9.41 -9.98
CA LEU A 130 38.23 10.29 -10.44
C LEU A 130 39.58 9.91 -9.83
N ASP A 131 39.63 9.44 -8.58
CA ASP A 131 40.83 9.05 -7.87
C ASP A 131 41.37 7.67 -8.30
N ARG A 132 40.47 6.68 -8.44
CA ARG A 132 40.83 5.26 -8.61
C ARG A 132 40.36 4.61 -9.90
N GLY A 133 39.58 5.34 -10.72
CA GLY A 133 38.91 4.79 -11.88
C GLY A 133 37.71 3.97 -11.51
N PRO A 134 37.10 3.24 -12.50
CA PRO A 134 35.92 2.44 -12.30
C PRO A 134 36.25 1.12 -11.55
N VAL A 135 36.34 1.21 -10.25
CA VAL A 135 36.57 0.08 -9.35
C VAL A 135 35.29 -0.22 -8.57
N ARG A 136 35.17 -1.46 -8.08
CA ARG A 136 33.95 -1.92 -7.40
C ARG A 136 33.61 -1.10 -6.15
N GLU A 137 34.60 -0.56 -5.47
CA GLU A 137 34.47 0.31 -4.30
C GLU A 137 33.87 1.68 -4.63
N ALA A 138 34.04 2.14 -5.87
CA ALA A 138 33.44 3.38 -6.35
C ALA A 138 31.98 3.21 -6.81
N LEU A 139 31.50 1.97 -6.99
CA LEU A 139 30.12 1.69 -7.38
C LEU A 139 29.18 1.93 -6.20
N VAL A 140 28.12 2.69 -6.45
CA VAL A 140 27.02 2.92 -5.50
C VAL A 140 25.83 2.07 -5.94
N PRO A 141 25.54 0.97 -5.22
CA PRO A 141 24.50 0.03 -5.63
C PRO A 141 23.11 0.64 -5.43
N SER A 142 22.23 0.50 -6.44
CA SER A 142 20.82 0.81 -6.33
C SER A 142 20.05 -0.31 -5.59
N PRO A 143 18.78 -0.11 -5.22
CA PRO A 143 17.97 -1.19 -4.66
C PRO A 143 17.86 -2.43 -5.57
N LEU A 144 17.86 -2.27 -6.90
CA LEU A 144 17.86 -3.40 -7.82
C LEU A 144 19.15 -4.20 -7.74
N TYR A 145 20.30 -3.51 -7.75
CA TYR A 145 21.61 -4.13 -7.58
C TYR A 145 21.69 -4.89 -6.25
N VAL A 146 21.33 -4.23 -5.15
CA VAL A 146 21.28 -4.85 -3.81
C VAL A 146 20.37 -6.06 -3.78
N GLY A 147 19.19 -5.96 -4.43
CA GLY A 147 18.24 -7.05 -4.53
C GLY A 147 18.84 -8.28 -5.23
N MET A 148 19.51 -8.07 -6.36
CA MET A 148 20.19 -9.13 -7.12
C MET A 148 21.36 -9.74 -6.35
N GLU A 149 22.21 -8.91 -5.76
CA GLU A 149 23.38 -9.37 -5.02
C GLU A 149 23.03 -10.20 -3.80
N LYS A 150 22.00 -9.76 -3.04
CA LYS A 150 21.59 -10.38 -1.77
C LYS A 150 20.50 -11.42 -1.90
N GLY A 151 19.91 -11.62 -3.08
CA GLY A 151 18.78 -12.52 -3.28
C GLY A 151 17.52 -12.09 -2.54
N ILE A 152 17.22 -10.79 -2.51
CA ILE A 152 16.04 -10.22 -1.84
C ILE A 152 15.12 -9.55 -2.85
N ILE A 153 13.86 -9.40 -2.49
CA ILE A 153 12.88 -8.70 -3.32
C ILE A 153 13.25 -7.23 -3.46
N THR A 154 13.22 -6.72 -4.69
CA THR A 154 13.22 -5.29 -4.99
C THR A 154 11.80 -4.84 -5.27
N ARG A 155 11.32 -3.84 -4.54
CA ARG A 155 10.04 -3.19 -4.79
C ARG A 155 10.23 -2.02 -5.73
N PHE A 156 9.43 -1.94 -6.79
CA PHE A 156 9.40 -0.78 -7.68
C PHE A 156 8.01 -0.15 -7.62
N GLU A 157 7.87 0.85 -6.77
CA GLU A 157 6.60 1.54 -6.55
C GLU A 157 6.33 2.53 -7.70
N GLU A 158 5.08 2.55 -8.17
CA GLU A 158 4.61 3.43 -9.25
C GLU A 158 5.45 3.36 -10.54
N ILE A 159 5.82 2.16 -10.95
CA ILE A 159 6.73 1.91 -12.09
C ILE A 159 6.28 2.64 -13.36
N THR A 160 4.98 2.76 -13.60
CA THR A 160 4.41 3.44 -14.78
C THR A 160 4.60 4.95 -14.79
N ARG A 161 5.05 5.57 -13.69
CA ARG A 161 5.46 6.98 -13.68
C ARG A 161 6.86 7.19 -14.26
N THR A 162 7.66 6.13 -14.30
CA THR A 162 9.00 6.15 -14.88
C THR A 162 8.91 6.18 -16.41
N PRO A 163 9.77 6.91 -17.14
CA PRO A 163 9.81 6.88 -18.60
C PRO A 163 9.93 5.45 -19.14
N ALA A 164 9.22 5.14 -20.24
CA ALA A 164 9.13 3.77 -20.77
C ALA A 164 10.51 3.16 -21.10
N GLN A 165 11.43 3.96 -21.64
CA GLN A 165 12.80 3.52 -21.96
C GLN A 165 13.56 3.07 -20.69
N ILE A 166 13.32 3.75 -19.58
CA ILE A 166 13.95 3.42 -18.28
C ILE A 166 13.29 2.18 -17.67
N GLN A 167 11.95 2.02 -17.82
CA GLN A 167 11.27 0.79 -17.43
C GLN A 167 11.86 -0.44 -18.13
N ASP A 168 12.19 -0.33 -19.43
CA ASP A 168 12.73 -1.41 -20.25
C ASP A 168 14.13 -1.88 -19.80
N SER A 169 14.84 -1.08 -19.01
CA SER A 169 16.10 -1.50 -18.39
C SER A 169 15.96 -2.72 -17.45
N LEU A 170 14.72 -3.02 -17.00
CA LEU A 170 14.41 -4.21 -16.21
C LEU A 170 14.30 -5.50 -17.04
N ILE A 171 14.23 -5.42 -18.38
CA ILE A 171 13.95 -6.59 -19.23
C ILE A 171 15.02 -7.68 -19.05
N SER A 172 16.30 -7.31 -19.15
CA SER A 172 17.41 -8.26 -18.98
C SER A 172 17.45 -8.84 -17.56
N VAL A 173 17.26 -8.01 -16.55
CA VAL A 173 17.25 -8.44 -15.15
C VAL A 173 16.13 -9.43 -14.86
N LEU A 174 14.93 -9.21 -15.41
CA LEU A 174 13.80 -10.10 -15.23
C LEU A 174 13.90 -11.38 -16.07
N SER A 175 14.51 -11.32 -17.29
CA SER A 175 14.66 -12.47 -18.17
C SER A 175 15.84 -13.34 -17.80
N ASP A 176 17.02 -12.74 -17.82
CA ASP A 176 18.30 -13.47 -17.79
C ASP A 176 18.89 -13.47 -16.36
N LYS A 177 18.28 -12.69 -15.45
CA LYS A 177 18.74 -12.55 -14.06
C LYS A 177 20.18 -12.05 -13.98
N VAL A 178 20.56 -11.19 -14.94
CA VAL A 178 21.90 -10.61 -15.07
C VAL A 178 21.82 -9.10 -15.20
N LEU A 179 22.72 -8.40 -14.52
CA LEU A 179 22.97 -6.98 -14.68
C LEU A 179 24.44 -6.80 -15.07
N ASN A 180 24.68 -6.08 -16.15
CA ASN A 180 26.04 -5.77 -16.60
C ASN A 180 26.46 -4.37 -16.15
N VAL A 181 27.67 -4.25 -15.64
CA VAL A 181 28.38 -3.00 -15.28
C VAL A 181 29.61 -2.91 -16.20
N PRO A 182 29.46 -2.41 -17.44
CA PRO A 182 30.51 -2.46 -18.44
C PRO A 182 31.82 -1.81 -18.03
N GLU A 183 31.74 -0.79 -17.16
CA GLU A 183 32.92 -0.04 -16.68
C GLU A 183 33.85 -0.90 -15.81
N LEU A 184 33.35 -2.01 -15.24
CA LEU A 184 34.17 -2.94 -14.44
C LEU A 184 34.84 -4.05 -15.31
N GLY A 185 34.69 -4.01 -16.64
CA GLY A 185 35.24 -5.00 -17.53
C GLY A 185 34.75 -6.42 -17.24
N ASP A 186 35.65 -7.39 -17.27
CA ASP A 186 35.33 -8.82 -17.07
C ASP A 186 34.69 -9.13 -15.68
N GLY A 187 34.87 -8.27 -14.69
CA GLY A 187 34.27 -8.37 -13.37
C GLY A 187 32.89 -7.71 -13.24
N GLY A 188 32.36 -7.14 -14.34
CA GLY A 188 31.13 -6.32 -14.31
C GLY A 188 29.81 -7.07 -14.38
N LEU A 189 29.81 -8.40 -14.50
CA LEU A 189 28.58 -9.18 -14.51
C LEU A 189 28.10 -9.52 -13.11
N LEU A 190 26.88 -9.07 -12.77
CA LEU A 190 26.18 -9.45 -11.55
C LEU A 190 25.05 -10.44 -11.89
N PHE A 191 25.16 -11.67 -11.44
CA PHE A 191 24.12 -12.67 -11.50
C PHE A 191 23.24 -12.59 -10.26
N ALA A 192 21.91 -12.64 -10.43
CA ALA A 192 21.00 -12.58 -9.29
C ALA A 192 21.16 -13.82 -8.39
N ALA A 193 21.33 -13.58 -7.11
CA ALA A 193 21.31 -14.63 -6.09
C ALA A 193 19.91 -15.21 -5.92
N GLN A 194 19.82 -16.42 -5.45
CA GLN A 194 18.55 -17.13 -5.20
C GLN A 194 17.69 -16.37 -4.20
N GLY A 195 16.39 -16.26 -4.50
CA GLY A 195 15.43 -15.47 -3.72
C GLY A 195 15.14 -14.09 -4.32
N PHE A 196 15.96 -13.61 -5.27
CA PHE A 196 15.71 -12.33 -5.95
C PHE A 196 14.44 -12.40 -6.80
N ASN A 197 13.60 -11.38 -6.62
CA ASN A 197 12.48 -11.09 -7.52
C ASN A 197 12.13 -9.60 -7.45
N VAL A 198 11.22 -9.14 -8.33
CA VAL A 198 10.74 -7.76 -8.39
C VAL A 198 9.24 -7.72 -8.16
N ILE A 199 8.79 -6.82 -7.28
CA ILE A 199 7.38 -6.45 -7.15
C ILE A 199 7.22 -5.03 -7.71
N GLY A 200 6.50 -4.89 -8.82
CA GLY A 200 6.08 -3.60 -9.34
C GLY A 200 4.71 -3.21 -8.83
N THR A 201 4.48 -1.91 -8.61
CA THR A 201 3.13 -1.38 -8.40
C THR A 201 2.79 -0.35 -9.47
N ALA A 202 1.52 -0.30 -9.89
CA ALA A 202 1.03 0.68 -10.84
C ALA A 202 -0.42 1.07 -10.54
N ASN A 203 -0.74 2.34 -10.76
CA ASN A 203 -2.09 2.86 -10.65
C ASN A 203 -2.80 2.78 -12.00
N THR A 204 -4.05 2.31 -12.02
CA THR A 204 -4.83 2.13 -13.25
C THR A 204 -5.49 3.42 -13.76
N ARG A 205 -5.60 4.45 -12.89
CA ARG A 205 -6.30 5.72 -13.20
C ARG A 205 -5.42 6.96 -13.21
N ASP A 206 -4.11 6.82 -13.01
CA ASP A 206 -3.22 7.99 -12.98
C ASP A 206 -3.09 8.62 -14.36
N LYS A 207 -3.21 9.96 -14.42
CA LYS A 207 -2.83 10.75 -15.60
C LYS A 207 -1.31 10.92 -15.62
N GLY A 208 -0.71 10.92 -16.82
CA GLY A 208 0.74 11.09 -16.97
C GLY A 208 1.55 9.83 -16.70
N VAL A 209 0.95 8.63 -16.79
CA VAL A 209 1.65 7.36 -16.76
C VAL A 209 2.23 7.00 -18.13
N ASN A 210 3.38 6.34 -18.12
CA ASN A 210 4.00 5.79 -19.31
C ASN A 210 3.56 4.34 -19.48
N GLU A 211 3.10 4.00 -20.69
CA GLU A 211 2.72 2.64 -20.99
C GLU A 211 3.95 1.73 -20.99
N MET A 212 3.86 0.60 -20.30
CA MET A 212 4.89 -0.43 -20.32
C MET A 212 4.96 -1.10 -21.68
N SER A 213 6.17 -1.37 -22.17
CA SER A 213 6.36 -2.13 -23.40
C SER A 213 5.77 -3.54 -23.27
N SER A 214 5.34 -4.12 -24.41
CA SER A 214 4.85 -5.49 -24.44
C SER A 214 5.94 -6.50 -24.03
N ALA A 215 7.19 -6.17 -24.26
CA ALA A 215 8.33 -6.95 -23.84
C ALA A 215 8.45 -7.01 -22.32
N LEU A 216 8.33 -5.87 -21.65
CA LEU A 216 8.37 -5.81 -20.17
C LEU A 216 7.12 -6.43 -19.54
N LYS A 217 5.92 -6.18 -20.10
CA LYS A 217 4.66 -6.77 -19.62
C LYS A 217 4.74 -8.30 -19.54
N ARG A 218 5.38 -8.97 -20.50
CA ARG A 218 5.55 -10.44 -20.53
C ARG A 218 6.42 -10.99 -19.40
N ARG A 219 7.22 -10.17 -18.73
CA ARG A 219 8.11 -10.56 -17.62
C ARG A 219 7.43 -10.48 -16.25
N PHE A 220 6.21 -9.93 -16.22
CA PHE A 220 5.40 -9.82 -15.01
C PHE A 220 4.16 -10.72 -15.07
N ASN A 221 3.74 -11.20 -13.91
CA ASN A 221 2.37 -11.64 -13.68
C ASN A 221 1.61 -10.49 -13.01
N PHE A 222 0.46 -10.15 -13.59
CA PHE A 222 -0.36 -9.02 -13.13
C PHE A 222 -1.44 -9.51 -12.19
N GLU A 223 -1.54 -8.88 -11.02
CA GLU A 223 -2.61 -9.09 -10.06
C GLU A 223 -3.32 -7.78 -9.75
N THR A 224 -4.65 -7.79 -9.89
CA THR A 224 -5.46 -6.60 -9.64
C THR A 224 -5.90 -6.54 -8.19
N VAL A 225 -5.44 -5.50 -7.49
CA VAL A 225 -5.85 -5.19 -6.11
C VAL A 225 -7.08 -4.28 -6.17
N SER A 226 -8.24 -4.85 -5.93
CA SER A 226 -9.51 -4.12 -5.96
C SER A 226 -9.79 -3.41 -4.64
N PRO A 227 -10.57 -2.32 -4.65
CA PRO A 227 -11.10 -1.73 -3.44
C PRO A 227 -11.95 -2.73 -2.64
N VAL A 228 -12.08 -2.50 -1.35
CA VAL A 228 -12.98 -3.29 -0.50
C VAL A 228 -14.42 -3.02 -0.92
N ARG A 229 -15.15 -4.11 -1.24
CA ARG A 229 -16.54 -4.01 -1.73
C ARG A 229 -17.60 -4.06 -0.64
N GLU A 230 -17.27 -4.63 0.51
CA GLU A 230 -18.21 -4.77 1.63
C GLU A 230 -18.07 -3.57 2.58
N ALA A 231 -19.12 -2.76 2.70
CA ALA A 231 -19.12 -1.58 3.56
C ALA A 231 -18.84 -1.92 5.04
N ALA A 232 -19.35 -3.05 5.53
CA ALA A 232 -19.07 -3.50 6.89
C ALA A 232 -17.58 -3.82 7.11
N LEU A 233 -16.94 -4.47 6.13
CA LEU A 233 -15.51 -4.76 6.17
C LEU A 233 -14.68 -3.48 6.07
N GLU A 234 -15.07 -2.56 5.21
CA GLU A 234 -14.40 -1.27 5.07
C GLU A 234 -14.45 -0.47 6.39
N ARG A 235 -15.60 -0.44 7.07
CA ARG A 235 -15.74 0.15 8.40
C ARG A 235 -14.77 -0.48 9.40
N GLN A 236 -14.68 -1.81 9.44
CA GLN A 236 -13.75 -2.50 10.34
C GLN A 236 -12.29 -2.13 10.09
N ILE A 237 -11.89 -2.02 8.81
CA ILE A 237 -10.54 -1.60 8.43
C ILE A 237 -10.26 -0.19 8.93
N ILE A 238 -11.19 0.75 8.70
CA ILE A 238 -11.02 2.14 9.14
C ILE A 238 -10.85 2.20 10.66
N ILE A 239 -11.71 1.52 11.42
CA ILE A 239 -11.63 1.46 12.89
C ILE A 239 -10.27 0.88 13.34
N GLN A 240 -9.84 -0.22 12.72
CA GLN A 240 -8.59 -0.90 13.08
C GLN A 240 -7.37 -0.02 12.80
N GLU A 241 -7.31 0.61 11.63
CA GLU A 241 -6.18 1.47 11.25
C GLU A 241 -6.15 2.77 12.08
N VAL A 242 -7.31 3.38 12.35
CA VAL A 242 -7.38 4.56 13.22
C VAL A 242 -6.95 4.23 14.65
N ARG A 243 -7.40 3.10 15.22
CA ARG A 243 -6.93 2.64 16.55
C ARG A 243 -5.42 2.43 16.59
N LYS A 244 -4.87 1.87 15.53
CA LYS A 244 -3.42 1.67 15.40
C LYS A 244 -2.69 3.01 15.37
N LEU A 245 -3.12 3.96 14.54
CA LEU A 245 -2.55 5.30 14.44
C LEU A 245 -2.66 6.06 15.77
N ALA A 246 -3.80 5.98 16.46
CA ALA A 246 -4.00 6.59 17.76
C ALA A 246 -3.01 6.04 18.79
N LYS A 247 -2.85 4.71 18.86
CA LYS A 247 -1.89 4.05 19.75
C LYS A 247 -0.44 4.43 19.43
N GLU A 248 -0.06 4.45 18.16
CA GLU A 248 1.30 4.82 17.70
C GLU A 248 1.66 6.27 18.06
N ASN A 249 0.66 7.16 18.14
CA ASN A 249 0.84 8.57 18.46
C ASN A 249 0.43 8.93 19.90
N SER A 250 0.18 7.95 20.75
CA SER A 250 -0.22 8.14 22.16
C SER A 250 -1.47 9.02 22.33
N ILE A 251 -2.43 8.86 21.43
CA ILE A 251 -3.74 9.52 21.51
C ILE A 251 -4.68 8.64 22.34
N GLU A 252 -5.02 9.10 23.52
CA GLU A 252 -5.87 8.37 24.48
C GLU A 252 -7.36 8.69 24.25
N LEU A 253 -7.84 8.47 23.04
CA LEU A 253 -9.27 8.57 22.68
C LEU A 253 -9.77 7.25 22.12
N GLU A 254 -10.97 6.87 22.51
CA GLU A 254 -11.66 5.76 21.88
C GLU A 254 -12.22 6.17 20.52
N VAL A 255 -12.23 5.24 19.57
CA VAL A 255 -12.79 5.46 18.24
C VAL A 255 -14.32 5.43 18.35
N ASP A 256 -14.97 6.52 18.00
CA ASP A 256 -16.42 6.57 17.86
C ASP A 256 -16.86 5.74 16.63
N GLU A 257 -17.33 4.53 16.90
CA GLU A 257 -17.71 3.57 15.86
C GLU A 257 -18.92 4.03 15.04
N LYS A 258 -19.83 4.84 15.63
CA LYS A 258 -20.98 5.40 14.91
C LYS A 258 -20.55 6.50 13.94
N ALA A 259 -19.67 7.40 14.38
CA ALA A 259 -19.08 8.42 13.51
C ALA A 259 -18.25 7.78 12.38
N CYS A 260 -17.51 6.71 12.68
CA CYS A 260 -16.78 5.94 11.68
C CYS A 260 -17.72 5.29 10.66
N GLU A 261 -18.87 4.76 11.08
CA GLU A 261 -19.88 4.18 10.19
C GLU A 261 -20.45 5.20 9.21
N VAL A 262 -20.76 6.41 9.68
CA VAL A 262 -21.24 7.51 8.82
C VAL A 262 -20.21 7.82 7.74
N LEU A 263 -18.94 7.97 8.11
CA LEU A 263 -17.87 8.26 7.15
C LEU A 263 -17.63 7.09 6.18
N ALA A 264 -17.56 5.87 6.68
CA ALA A 264 -17.36 4.66 5.86
C ALA A 264 -18.49 4.51 4.83
N SER A 265 -19.75 4.69 5.25
CA SER A 265 -20.91 4.68 4.34
C SER A 265 -20.81 5.77 3.28
N THR A 266 -20.41 6.99 3.65
CA THR A 266 -20.24 8.10 2.72
C THR A 266 -19.17 7.80 1.65
N TYR A 267 -18.00 7.32 2.06
CA TYR A 267 -16.93 6.94 1.13
C TYR A 267 -17.34 5.81 0.20
N HIS A 268 -17.99 4.79 0.76
CA HIS A 268 -18.47 3.64 0.01
C HIS A 268 -19.50 4.03 -1.04
N GLU A 269 -20.55 4.75 -0.66
CA GLU A 269 -21.67 5.13 -1.55
C GLU A 269 -21.21 6.09 -2.66
N LEU A 270 -20.37 7.09 -2.35
CA LEU A 270 -19.79 8.00 -3.35
C LEU A 270 -18.88 7.27 -4.34
N ARG A 271 -18.11 6.28 -3.88
CA ARG A 271 -17.24 5.47 -4.73
C ARG A 271 -18.05 4.55 -5.64
N GLU A 272 -19.06 3.86 -5.10
CA GLU A 272 -19.89 2.94 -5.87
C GLU A 272 -20.89 3.69 -6.79
N GLY A 273 -21.27 4.93 -6.45
CA GLY A 273 -22.24 5.72 -7.19
C GLY A 273 -23.69 5.27 -6.97
N VAL A 274 -23.91 4.52 -5.89
CA VAL A 274 -25.25 4.03 -5.47
C VAL A 274 -25.33 4.07 -3.95
N SER A 275 -26.43 4.62 -3.41
CA SER A 275 -26.70 4.59 -1.98
C SER A 275 -27.13 3.20 -1.50
N SER A 276 -27.06 2.98 -0.19
CA SER A 276 -27.61 1.78 0.46
C SER A 276 -29.11 1.57 0.20
N MET A 277 -29.81 2.63 -0.21
CA MET A 277 -31.23 2.62 -0.58
C MET A 277 -31.46 2.43 -2.09
N GLY A 278 -30.40 2.24 -2.88
CA GLY A 278 -30.48 2.04 -4.33
C GLY A 278 -30.57 3.32 -5.16
N HIS A 279 -30.46 4.50 -4.56
CA HIS A 279 -30.45 5.76 -5.30
C HIS A 279 -29.12 5.96 -6.03
N ARG A 280 -29.20 6.40 -7.28
CA ARG A 280 -28.02 6.73 -8.07
C ARG A 280 -27.37 8.02 -7.57
N ILE A 281 -26.05 8.01 -7.46
CA ILE A 281 -25.24 9.10 -6.96
C ILE A 281 -24.21 9.50 -8.03
N ASP A 282 -24.04 10.79 -8.26
CA ASP A 282 -22.99 11.29 -9.12
C ASP A 282 -21.63 11.15 -8.43
N LYS A 283 -20.77 10.29 -9.01
CA LYS A 283 -19.44 10.01 -8.43
C LYS A 283 -18.54 11.23 -8.49
N PRO A 284 -17.84 11.58 -7.40
CA PRO A 284 -16.72 12.51 -7.47
C PRO A 284 -15.63 12.00 -8.43
N ASN A 285 -14.85 12.93 -8.99
CA ASN A 285 -13.63 12.56 -9.74
C ASN A 285 -12.52 12.11 -8.78
N ALA A 286 -12.57 12.60 -7.54
CA ALA A 286 -11.67 12.16 -6.48
C ALA A 286 -11.81 10.66 -6.22
N VAL A 287 -10.68 10.03 -5.95
CA VAL A 287 -10.67 8.62 -5.54
C VAL A 287 -11.12 8.55 -4.09
N MET A 288 -12.28 7.92 -3.87
CA MET A 288 -12.85 7.73 -2.53
C MET A 288 -12.24 6.47 -1.90
N SER A 289 -10.95 6.54 -1.55
CA SER A 289 -10.24 5.38 -1.04
C SER A 289 -10.43 5.17 0.46
N THR A 290 -10.34 3.91 0.91
CA THR A 290 -10.35 3.56 2.34
C THR A 290 -9.20 4.23 3.11
N ALA A 291 -8.04 4.42 2.47
CA ALA A 291 -6.90 5.11 3.08
C ALA A 291 -7.19 6.60 3.35
N GLU A 292 -7.92 7.27 2.45
CA GLU A 292 -8.37 8.65 2.67
C GLU A 292 -9.42 8.71 3.79
N ALA A 293 -10.35 7.75 3.86
CA ALA A 293 -11.31 7.67 4.95
C ALA A 293 -10.62 7.50 6.32
N VAL A 294 -9.59 6.66 6.41
CA VAL A 294 -8.74 6.53 7.61
C VAL A 294 -8.11 7.87 7.98
N SER A 295 -7.53 8.59 7.00
CA SER A 295 -6.90 9.89 7.24
C SER A 295 -7.89 10.93 7.73
N VAL A 296 -9.06 11.04 7.11
CA VAL A 296 -10.12 11.99 7.51
C VAL A 296 -10.60 11.70 8.92
N PHE A 297 -10.88 10.43 9.24
CA PHE A 297 -11.34 10.08 10.57
C PHE A 297 -10.26 10.33 11.63
N TYR A 298 -9.01 9.97 11.36
CA TYR A 298 -7.90 10.22 12.25
C TYR A 298 -7.67 11.72 12.47
N GLN A 299 -7.72 12.56 11.43
CA GLN A 299 -7.64 14.02 11.55
C GLN A 299 -8.78 14.59 12.40
N THR A 300 -10.00 14.05 12.26
CA THR A 300 -11.14 14.46 13.09
C THR A 300 -10.92 14.09 14.55
N MET A 301 -10.36 12.91 14.79
CA MET A 301 -10.00 12.47 16.13
C MET A 301 -8.90 13.35 16.76
N MET A 302 -7.89 13.74 15.96
CA MET A 302 -6.86 14.70 16.39
C MET A 302 -7.46 16.07 16.74
N SER A 303 -8.43 16.54 15.95
CA SER A 303 -9.14 17.80 16.24
C SER A 303 -9.91 17.72 17.56
N ALA A 304 -10.57 16.58 17.83
CA ALA A 304 -11.27 16.36 19.09
C ALA A 304 -10.31 16.31 20.29
N TYR A 305 -9.15 15.69 20.11
CA TYR A 305 -8.14 15.53 21.17
C TYR A 305 -7.44 16.85 21.54
N TYR A 306 -6.98 17.61 20.52
CA TYR A 306 -6.18 18.82 20.78
C TYR A 306 -6.97 20.10 20.94
N TYR A 307 -8.15 20.22 20.32
CA TYR A 307 -8.94 21.46 20.30
C TYR A 307 -10.34 21.31 20.87
N GLY A 308 -10.80 20.09 21.14
CA GLY A 308 -12.12 19.80 21.64
C GLY A 308 -12.13 19.22 23.05
N ASP A 309 -13.26 18.63 23.37
CA ASP A 309 -13.54 17.94 24.63
C ASP A 309 -13.30 16.40 24.58
N GLY A 310 -12.67 15.94 23.51
CA GLY A 310 -12.46 14.52 23.24
C GLY A 310 -13.62 13.84 22.50
N SER A 311 -14.72 14.53 22.21
CA SER A 311 -15.83 13.96 21.43
C SER A 311 -15.71 14.30 19.94
N ILE A 312 -16.03 13.31 19.09
CA ILE A 312 -16.06 13.51 17.64
C ILE A 312 -17.26 14.40 17.28
N LYS A 313 -16.98 15.54 16.65
CA LYS A 313 -18.01 16.46 16.17
C LYS A 313 -18.21 16.25 14.67
N MET A 314 -19.47 16.19 14.22
CA MET A 314 -19.81 16.02 12.80
C MET A 314 -19.36 17.22 11.96
N ASP A 315 -19.33 18.42 12.54
CA ASP A 315 -18.80 19.62 11.90
C ASP A 315 -17.32 19.46 11.51
N ALA A 316 -16.49 18.94 12.41
CA ALA A 316 -15.09 18.65 12.15
C ALA A 316 -14.93 17.51 11.13
N LEU A 317 -15.78 16.48 11.21
CA LEU A 317 -15.77 15.37 10.27
C LEU A 317 -16.05 15.83 8.83
N VAL A 318 -17.08 16.65 8.64
CA VAL A 318 -17.44 17.20 7.32
C VAL A 318 -16.35 18.14 6.79
N SER A 319 -15.79 18.99 7.64
CA SER A 319 -14.71 19.92 7.24
C SER A 319 -13.47 19.15 6.75
N ASN A 320 -13.04 18.11 7.49
CA ASN A 320 -11.90 17.27 7.10
C ASN A 320 -12.22 16.45 5.84
N PHE A 321 -13.45 15.95 5.71
CA PHE A 321 -13.92 15.23 4.52
C PHE A 321 -13.83 16.10 3.27
N VAL A 322 -14.31 17.35 3.32
CA VAL A 322 -14.24 18.28 2.18
C VAL A 322 -12.79 18.51 1.76
N GLY A 323 -11.89 18.76 2.71
CA GLY A 323 -10.46 18.94 2.41
C GLY A 323 -9.81 17.75 1.73
N ALA A 324 -10.26 16.52 2.03
CA ALA A 324 -9.76 15.32 1.40
C ALA A 324 -10.34 15.06 -0.01
N VAL A 325 -11.61 15.44 -0.26
CA VAL A 325 -12.34 15.09 -1.49
C VAL A 325 -12.26 16.18 -2.54
N VAL A 326 -12.47 17.45 -2.16
CA VAL A 326 -12.59 18.54 -3.13
C VAL A 326 -11.24 18.95 -3.72
N LYS A 327 -10.15 18.85 -2.97
CA LYS A 327 -8.76 19.14 -3.43
C LYS A 327 -8.70 20.34 -4.41
N GLU A 328 -8.18 20.09 -5.61
CA GLU A 328 -8.06 21.10 -6.69
C GLU A 328 -9.27 21.10 -7.65
N ASN A 329 -10.18 20.12 -7.54
CA ASN A 329 -11.30 19.97 -8.46
C ASN A 329 -12.61 20.51 -7.85
N SER A 330 -12.93 21.75 -8.19
CA SER A 330 -14.18 22.39 -7.76
C SER A 330 -15.46 21.67 -8.24
N ASP A 331 -15.37 20.83 -9.29
CA ASP A 331 -16.53 20.10 -9.84
C ASP A 331 -17.03 18.99 -8.91
N ASP A 332 -16.23 18.54 -7.97
CA ASP A 332 -16.62 17.50 -7.02
C ASP A 332 -17.46 18.05 -5.86
N LEU A 333 -17.34 19.32 -5.52
CA LEU A 333 -18.12 19.95 -4.45
C LEU A 333 -19.65 19.93 -4.73
N PRO A 334 -20.15 20.31 -5.93
CA PRO A 334 -21.56 20.16 -6.27
C PRO A 334 -22.09 18.74 -6.13
N LYS A 335 -21.30 17.72 -6.49
CA LYS A 335 -21.68 16.31 -6.37
C LYS A 335 -21.82 15.90 -4.91
N VAL A 336 -20.87 16.30 -4.07
CA VAL A 336 -20.91 16.07 -2.61
C VAL A 336 -22.14 16.79 -2.00
N ARG A 337 -22.40 18.03 -2.37
CA ARG A 337 -23.59 18.76 -1.91
C ARG A 337 -24.88 18.06 -2.32
N SER A 338 -24.98 17.59 -3.56
CA SER A 338 -26.12 16.80 -4.06
C SER A 338 -26.33 15.53 -3.26
N TYR A 339 -25.25 14.81 -2.94
CA TYR A 339 -25.28 13.64 -2.08
C TYR A 339 -25.84 13.95 -0.69
N PHE A 340 -25.40 15.04 -0.05
CA PHE A 340 -25.94 15.45 1.24
C PHE A 340 -27.40 15.84 1.16
N GLN A 341 -27.82 16.57 0.13
CA GLN A 341 -29.21 17.03 -0.04
C GLN A 341 -30.20 15.91 -0.39
N SER A 342 -29.72 14.82 -0.94
CA SER A 342 -30.55 13.67 -1.28
C SER A 342 -30.38 12.51 -0.27
N VAL A 343 -29.25 11.85 -0.28
CA VAL A 343 -29.03 10.60 0.47
C VAL A 343 -28.90 10.84 1.97
N ILE A 344 -28.03 11.79 2.39
CA ILE A 344 -27.85 12.04 3.83
C ILE A 344 -29.09 12.65 4.46
N LYS A 345 -29.80 13.50 3.72
CA LYS A 345 -31.10 14.03 4.17
C LYS A 345 -32.11 12.90 4.42
N ASP A 346 -32.23 11.95 3.51
CA ASP A 346 -33.11 10.80 3.65
C ASP A 346 -32.73 9.91 4.86
N LYS A 347 -31.43 9.63 5.04
CA LYS A 347 -30.93 8.91 6.22
C LYS A 347 -31.23 9.66 7.52
N SER A 348 -31.03 10.98 7.53
CA SER A 348 -31.37 11.84 8.67
C SER A 348 -32.85 11.71 9.07
N MET A 349 -33.78 11.71 8.09
CA MET A 349 -35.21 11.59 8.36
C MET A 349 -35.63 10.19 8.83
N ARG A 350 -34.95 9.14 8.37
CA ARG A 350 -35.32 7.75 8.69
C ARG A 350 -34.66 7.23 9.95
N GLU A 351 -33.39 7.53 10.14
CA GLU A 351 -32.56 6.94 11.21
C GLU A 351 -32.38 7.92 12.38
N GLY A 352 -32.42 9.24 12.12
CA GLY A 352 -32.22 10.26 13.15
C GLY A 352 -30.79 10.26 13.75
N GLY A 353 -30.67 10.81 14.96
CA GLY A 353 -29.43 10.76 15.74
C GLY A 353 -28.21 11.30 14.98
N ILE A 354 -27.14 10.53 14.89
CA ILE A 354 -25.89 10.95 14.28
C ILE A 354 -26.03 11.34 12.80
N TRP A 355 -26.97 10.74 12.06
CA TRP A 355 -27.26 11.11 10.67
C TRP A 355 -27.87 12.51 10.56
N THR A 356 -28.65 12.92 11.58
CA THR A 356 -29.19 14.29 11.65
C THR A 356 -28.06 15.29 11.90
N GLU A 357 -27.19 15.03 12.86
CA GLU A 357 -26.02 15.86 13.13
C GLU A 357 -25.10 15.97 11.89
N TYR A 358 -24.89 14.85 11.19
CA TYR A 358 -24.09 14.82 9.97
C TYR A 358 -24.74 15.63 8.83
N TYR A 359 -26.08 15.55 8.69
CA TYR A 359 -26.79 16.35 7.71
C TYR A 359 -26.73 17.84 8.05
N GLU A 360 -26.87 18.22 9.32
CA GLU A 360 -26.77 19.61 9.78
C GLU A 360 -25.37 20.19 9.55
N ALA A 361 -24.34 19.37 9.68
CA ALA A 361 -22.94 19.72 9.41
C ALA A 361 -22.68 20.08 7.92
N ARG A 362 -23.63 19.84 6.99
CA ARG A 362 -23.52 20.24 5.57
C ARG A 362 -23.20 21.72 5.34
N LYS A 363 -23.47 22.59 6.31
CA LYS A 363 -23.08 24.02 6.27
C LYS A 363 -21.56 24.23 6.12
N TYR A 364 -20.76 23.21 6.46
CA TYR A 364 -19.31 23.21 6.31
C TYR A 364 -18.82 22.61 4.98
N LEU A 365 -19.74 22.31 4.06
CA LEU A 365 -19.36 21.90 2.70
C LEU A 365 -18.88 23.08 1.82
N GLY A 366 -18.75 24.25 2.38
CA GLY A 366 -18.26 25.44 1.67
C GLY A 366 -19.36 26.24 1.01
#